data_5863cafa451ce184d36d836109e6f9f4
#
_entry.id   5863cafa451ce184d36d836109e6f9f4
#
_cell.length_a   1.000
_cell.length_b   1.000
_cell.length_c   1.000
_cell.angle_alpha   90.00
_cell.angle_beta   90.00
_cell.angle_gamma   90.00
#
_symmetry.space_group_name_H-M   'P 1'
#
loop_
_entity.id
_entity.type
_entity.pdbx_description
1 polymer ?
#
loop_
_entity_poly.entity_id
_entity_poly.type
_entity_poly.pdbx_seq_one_letter_code
_entity_poly.pdbx_strand_id
1 'polypeptide(L)' 'LDYFVGKTGTTHTALRPAGIAEFDGVKLNVVSDGDFVAAQRPIRVERVEGNRIVVREIGRA' A
#
# COMPACT_ATOMS: atom_id res chain seq x y z
N LEU A 1 -1.61 2.88 15.40
CA LEU A 1 -1.73 3.52 14.10
C LEU A 1 -2.96 3.05 13.36
N ASP A 2 -4.01 2.78 14.14
CA ASP A 2 -5.21 2.30 13.51
C ASP A 2 -5.84 3.31 12.58
N TYR A 3 -5.59 4.59 12.83
CA TYR A 3 -6.21 5.60 11.97
C TYR A 3 -5.66 5.54 10.55
N PHE A 4 -4.57 4.81 10.35
CA PHE A 4 -4.00 4.71 9.03
C PHE A 4 -4.71 3.64 8.19
N VAL A 5 -5.43 2.74 8.83
CA VAL A 5 -6.15 1.67 8.14
C VAL A 5 -7.29 2.28 7.34
N GLY A 6 -7.43 1.84 6.10
CA GLY A 6 -8.45 2.37 5.21
C GLY A 6 -7.98 3.52 4.35
N LYS A 7 -6.78 4.06 4.63
CA LYS A 7 -6.27 5.16 3.85
C LYS A 7 -5.88 4.66 2.47
N THR A 8 -6.15 5.45 1.46
CA THR A 8 -5.83 5.04 0.09
C THR A 8 -4.62 5.81 -0.41
N GLY A 9 -3.91 5.19 -1.33
CA GLY A 9 -2.75 5.80 -1.93
C GLY A 9 -2.48 5.13 -3.26
N THR A 10 -1.26 5.36 -3.79
CA THR A 10 -0.87 4.83 -5.08
C THR A 10 0.53 4.23 -4.95
N THR A 11 0.74 3.07 -5.55
CA THR A 11 2.08 2.49 -5.52
C THR A 11 3.02 3.34 -6.36
N HIS A 12 4.20 3.59 -5.81
CA HIS A 12 5.24 4.30 -6.53
C HIS A 12 6.12 3.31 -7.27
N THR A 13 6.40 2.17 -6.62
CA THR A 13 7.11 1.08 -7.25
C THR A 13 6.25 -0.16 -7.16
N ALA A 14 6.59 -1.18 -7.92
CA ALA A 14 5.86 -2.45 -7.82
C ALA A 14 6.07 -3.05 -6.43
N LEU A 15 5.08 -3.77 -5.95
CA LEU A 15 5.16 -4.47 -4.66
C LEU A 15 5.36 -5.96 -4.94
N ARG A 16 6.49 -6.53 -4.45
CA ARG A 16 6.87 -7.93 -4.71
C ARG A 16 7.36 -8.64 -3.47
N PRO A 17 6.63 -8.69 -2.41
CA PRO A 17 5.45 -7.95 -2.03
C PRO A 17 5.76 -6.59 -1.43
N ALA A 18 7.02 -6.24 -1.22
CA ALA A 18 7.39 -4.98 -0.59
C ALA A 18 7.74 -3.94 -1.64
N GLY A 19 7.48 -2.71 -1.34
CA GLY A 19 7.79 -1.61 -2.23
C GLY A 19 7.41 -0.30 -1.59
N ILE A 20 7.29 0.72 -2.42
CA ILE A 20 7.02 2.07 -1.94
C ILE A 20 5.69 2.55 -2.49
N ALA A 21 4.89 3.15 -1.63
CA ALA A 21 3.63 3.74 -2.03
C ALA A 21 3.57 5.17 -1.53
N GLU A 22 2.73 5.96 -2.17
CA GLU A 22 2.57 7.35 -1.81
C GLU A 22 1.18 7.58 -1.26
N PHE A 23 1.10 8.24 -0.10
CA PHE A 23 -0.16 8.60 0.54
C PHE A 23 -0.10 10.07 0.84
N ASP A 24 -0.98 10.86 0.19
CA ASP A 24 -1.03 12.31 0.42
C ASP A 24 0.34 12.97 0.23
N GLY A 25 1.07 12.54 -0.79
CA GLY A 25 2.36 13.12 -1.07
C GLY A 25 3.52 12.57 -0.27
N VAL A 26 3.26 11.65 0.65
CA VAL A 26 4.31 11.07 1.47
C VAL A 26 4.58 9.64 1.01
N LYS A 27 5.84 9.32 0.76
CA LYS A 27 6.23 7.99 0.31
C LYS A 27 6.58 7.13 1.50
N LEU A 28 6.00 5.95 1.56
CA LEU A 28 6.19 5.03 2.66
C LEU A 28 6.47 3.65 2.13
N ASN A 29 7.21 2.86 2.91
CA ASN A 29 7.43 1.47 2.59
C ASN A 29 6.20 0.68 2.97
N VAL A 30 5.69 -0.13 2.05
CA VAL A 30 4.49 -0.93 2.30
C VAL A 30 4.73 -2.32 1.76
N VAL A 31 3.85 -3.24 2.14
CA VAL A 31 3.89 -4.60 1.61
C VAL A 31 2.49 -4.98 1.16
N SER A 32 2.41 -5.77 0.12
CA SER A 32 1.13 -6.34 -0.26
C SER A 32 0.96 -7.63 0.54
N ASP A 33 -0.26 -8.15 0.55
CA ASP A 33 -0.54 -9.35 1.33
C ASP A 33 -0.32 -10.56 0.44
N GLY A 34 0.89 -10.70 -0.06
CA GLY A 34 1.26 -11.84 -0.89
C GLY A 34 1.06 -11.66 -2.38
N ASP A 35 0.38 -10.60 -2.78
CA ASP A 35 0.08 -10.39 -4.18
C ASP A 35 1.09 -9.46 -4.82
N PHE A 36 1.31 -9.64 -6.10
CA PHE A 36 2.10 -8.69 -6.85
C PHE A 36 1.20 -7.50 -7.20
N VAL A 37 1.69 -6.30 -6.96
CA VAL A 37 0.99 -5.08 -7.34
C VAL A 37 1.92 -4.26 -8.20
N ALA A 38 1.48 -3.91 -9.39
CA ALA A 38 2.30 -3.12 -10.31
C ALA A 38 2.44 -1.69 -9.78
N ALA A 39 3.41 -0.95 -10.32
CA ALA A 39 3.58 0.45 -9.98
C ALA A 39 2.39 1.26 -10.49
N GLN A 40 2.14 2.39 -9.86
CA GLN A 40 1.09 3.32 -10.28
C GLN A 40 -0.31 2.71 -10.18
N ARG A 41 -0.52 1.89 -9.17
CA ARG A 41 -1.83 1.28 -8.95
C ARG A 41 -2.43 1.81 -7.65
N PRO A 42 -3.75 1.97 -7.59
CA PRO A 42 -4.38 2.43 -6.36
C PRO A 42 -4.40 1.31 -5.34
N ILE A 43 -4.12 1.66 -4.11
CA ILE A 43 -4.09 0.70 -3.01
C ILE A 43 -4.76 1.30 -1.80
N ARG A 44 -5.12 0.43 -0.86
CA ARG A 44 -5.71 0.84 0.41
C ARG A 44 -4.97 0.09 1.51
N VAL A 45 -4.72 0.78 2.60
CA VAL A 45 -4.10 0.15 3.77
C VAL A 45 -5.10 -0.80 4.40
N GLU A 46 -4.75 -2.07 4.46
CA GLU A 46 -5.62 -3.09 4.99
C GLU A 46 -5.42 -3.26 6.48
N ARG A 47 -4.17 -3.22 6.93
CA ARG A 47 -3.86 -3.32 8.35
C ARG A 47 -2.43 -2.85 8.58
N VAL A 48 -2.12 -2.54 9.82
CA VAL A 48 -0.78 -2.18 10.22
C VAL A 48 -0.34 -3.16 11.29
N GLU A 49 0.77 -3.85 11.06
CA GLU A 49 1.29 -4.83 11.99
C GLU A 49 2.68 -4.40 12.41
N GLY A 50 2.80 -3.87 13.60
CA GLY A 50 4.07 -3.33 14.06
C GLY A 50 4.50 -2.18 13.16
N ASN A 51 5.65 -2.32 12.51
CA ASN A 51 6.11 -1.28 11.60
C ASN A 51 5.86 -1.67 10.15
N ARG A 52 4.95 -2.61 9.92
CA ARG A 52 4.65 -3.07 8.57
C ARG A 52 3.28 -2.59 8.16
N ILE A 53 3.20 -1.90 7.04
CA ILE A 53 1.94 -1.39 6.51
C ILE A 53 1.51 -2.33 5.38
N VAL A 54 0.41 -3.04 5.59
CA VAL A 54 -0.07 -4.02 4.64
C VAL A 54 -1.17 -3.40 3.80
N VAL A 55 -1.01 -3.44 2.49
CA VAL A 55 -1.95 -2.80 1.57
C VAL A 55 -2.50 -3.82 0.59
N ARG A 56 -3.59 -3.45 -0.05
CA ARG A 56 -4.23 -4.28 -1.06
C ARG A 56 -4.59 -3.38 -2.24
N GLU A 57 -4.42 -3.90 -3.44
CA GLU A 57 -4.78 -3.13 -4.62
C GLU A 57 -6.30 -3.02 -4.69
N ILE A 58 -6.77 -1.83 -5.06
CA ILE A 58 -8.18 -1.56 -5.21
C ILE A 58 -8.42 -0.94 -6.57
N GLY A 59 -9.64 -0.58 -6.82
CA GLY A 59 -9.93 0.27 -7.97
C GLY A 59 -9.86 -0.38 -9.30
N ARG A 60 -10.12 -1.62 -9.37
CA ARG A 60 -10.20 -2.16 -10.61
C ARG A 60 -11.44 -1.82 -11.15
N ALA A 61 -11.52 -1.30 -12.14
CA ALA A 61 -12.77 -0.87 -12.72
C ALA A 61 -13.63 -2.05 -13.09
#